data_5b5e78c4e4733a8f6658554cbcf0df7c
#
_entry.id   5b5e78c4e4733a8f6658554cbcf0df7c
#
_cell.length_a   1.000
_cell.length_b   1.000
_cell.length_c   1.000
_cell.angle_alpha   90.00
_cell.angle_beta   90.00
_cell.angle_gamma   90.00
#
_symmetry.space_group_name_H-M   'P 1'
#
loop_
_entity.id
_entity.type
_entity.pdbx_description
1 polymer ?
#
loop_
_entity_poly.entity_id
_entity_poly.type
_entity_poly.pdbx_seq_one_letter_code
_entity_poly.pdbx_strand_id
1 'polypeptide(L)' 'MSPILEQQKLADDLLLGARAIADELGLDEHAVYYLAKMKRLPIGKLGKNLIASRTTLRRATLALTA' A
#
# COMPACT_ATOMS: atom_id res chain seq x y z
N MET A 1 -1.08 14.79 22.72
CA MET A 1 -1.32 14.55 21.31
C MET A 1 -2.75 14.06 21.09
N SER A 2 -3.36 14.49 20.03
CA SER A 2 -4.75 14.16 19.78
C SER A 2 -4.89 12.81 19.07
N PRO A 3 -5.72 11.91 19.59
CA PRO A 3 -6.00 10.65 18.89
C PRO A 3 -6.61 10.88 17.49
N ILE A 4 -7.29 12.01 17.32
CA ILE A 4 -7.90 12.36 16.04
C ILE A 4 -6.82 12.55 14.99
N LEU A 5 -5.73 13.21 15.36
CA LEU A 5 -4.61 13.41 14.43
C LEU A 5 -3.98 12.09 14.02
N GLU A 6 -3.85 11.18 14.97
CA GLU A 6 -3.31 9.87 14.67
C GLU A 6 -4.22 9.10 13.72
N GLN A 7 -5.53 9.19 13.92
CA GLN A 7 -6.51 8.55 13.06
C GLN A 7 -6.47 9.11 11.65
N GLN A 8 -6.38 10.43 11.53
CA GLN A 8 -6.28 11.08 10.23
C GLN A 8 -5.02 10.65 9.51
N LYS A 9 -3.91 10.61 10.25
CA LYS A 9 -2.64 10.22 9.69
C LYS A 9 -2.69 8.78 9.19
N LEU A 10 -3.31 7.90 9.94
CA LEU A 10 -3.45 6.50 9.55
C LEU A 10 -4.35 6.38 8.33
N ALA A 11 -5.45 7.10 8.31
CA ALA A 11 -6.37 7.06 7.17
C ALA A 11 -5.69 7.55 5.90
N ASP A 12 -4.87 8.59 6.01
CA ASP A 12 -4.16 9.13 4.86
C ASP A 12 -3.10 8.16 4.36
N ASP A 13 -2.58 7.32 5.23
CA ASP A 13 -1.51 6.39 4.89
C ASP A 13 -2.02 5.08 4.30
N LEU A 14 -3.28 4.76 4.50
CA LEU A 14 -3.83 3.49 4.04
C LEU A 14 -4.34 3.59 2.61
N LEU A 15 -3.99 2.57 1.83
CA LEU A 15 -4.46 2.42 0.46
C LEU A 15 -5.35 1.19 0.41
N LEU A 16 -6.60 1.38 0.03
CA LEU A 16 -7.57 0.30 -0.03
C LEU A 16 -7.84 -0.07 -1.48
N GLY A 17 -7.63 -1.33 -1.79
CA GLY A 17 -7.90 -1.87 -3.11
C GLY A 17 -6.70 -1.78 -4.03
N ALA A 18 -6.67 -2.67 -5.02
CA ALA A 18 -5.56 -2.75 -5.96
C ALA A 18 -5.38 -1.47 -6.75
N ARG A 19 -6.49 -0.80 -7.09
CA ARG A 19 -6.42 0.41 -7.88
C ARG A 19 -5.73 1.54 -7.14
N ALA A 20 -6.07 1.71 -5.86
CA ALA A 20 -5.42 2.75 -5.06
C ALA A 20 -3.93 2.49 -4.94
N ILE A 21 -3.56 1.23 -4.74
CA ILE A 21 -2.16 0.85 -4.64
C ILE A 21 -1.45 1.07 -5.98
N ALA A 22 -2.11 0.70 -7.06
CA ALA A 22 -1.55 0.89 -8.40
C ALA A 22 -1.30 2.36 -8.70
N ASP A 23 -2.25 3.22 -8.36
CA ASP A 23 -2.11 4.66 -8.58
C ASP A 23 -0.93 5.21 -7.80
N GLU A 24 -0.77 4.75 -6.58
CA GLU A 24 0.34 5.22 -5.74
C GLU A 24 1.69 4.79 -6.30
N LEU A 25 1.77 3.59 -6.86
CA LEU A 25 3.01 3.04 -7.38
C LEU A 25 3.26 3.38 -8.85
N GLY A 26 2.25 3.93 -9.52
CA GLY A 26 2.38 4.21 -10.96
C GLY A 26 2.33 2.94 -11.80
N LEU A 27 1.63 1.93 -11.32
CA LEU A 27 1.50 0.65 -12.01
C LEU A 27 0.04 0.38 -12.35
N ASP A 28 -0.21 -0.69 -13.11
CA ASP A 28 -1.58 -1.11 -13.33
C ASP A 28 -1.99 -2.13 -12.26
N GLU A 29 -3.28 -2.46 -12.23
CA GLU A 29 -3.80 -3.36 -11.20
C GLU A 29 -3.25 -4.77 -11.32
N HIS A 30 -3.00 -5.23 -12.53
CA HIS A 30 -2.43 -6.56 -12.75
C HIS A 30 -1.05 -6.67 -12.10
N ALA A 31 -0.25 -5.63 -12.24
CA ALA A 31 1.09 -5.59 -11.63
C ALA A 31 0.99 -5.65 -10.11
N VAL A 32 -0.01 -4.93 -9.55
CA VAL A 32 -0.21 -4.93 -8.10
C VAL A 32 -0.59 -6.32 -7.61
N TYR A 33 -1.51 -6.99 -8.29
CA TYR A 33 -1.90 -8.34 -7.92
C TYR A 33 -0.73 -9.30 -8.00
N TYR A 34 0.06 -9.17 -9.04
CA TYR A 34 1.24 -10.02 -9.21
C TYR A 34 2.23 -9.81 -8.06
N LEU A 35 2.53 -8.55 -7.75
CA LEU A 35 3.47 -8.23 -6.69
C LEU A 35 2.97 -8.70 -5.33
N ALA A 36 1.67 -8.60 -5.10
CA ALA A 36 1.07 -9.07 -3.85
C ALA A 36 1.16 -10.60 -3.77
N LYS A 37 0.87 -11.27 -4.87
CA LYS A 37 0.92 -12.72 -4.93
C LYS A 37 2.33 -13.25 -4.70
N MET A 38 3.31 -12.59 -5.26
CA MET A 38 4.71 -12.98 -5.12
C MET A 38 5.33 -12.47 -3.84
N LYS A 39 4.57 -11.73 -3.04
CA LYS A 39 5.02 -11.15 -1.77
C LYS A 39 6.27 -10.30 -1.93
N ARG A 40 6.31 -9.58 -3.05
CA ARG A 40 7.44 -8.68 -3.35
C ARG A 40 7.29 -7.34 -2.64
N LEU A 41 6.07 -6.96 -2.31
CA LEU A 41 5.79 -5.72 -1.61
C LEU A 41 4.93 -6.03 -0.37
N PRO A 42 5.00 -5.18 0.65
CA PRO A 42 4.23 -5.37 1.88
C PRO A 42 2.75 -5.00 1.67
N ILE A 43 2.05 -5.81 0.93
CA ILE A 43 0.64 -5.63 0.63
C ILE A 43 -0.13 -6.70 1.37
N GLY A 44 -1.07 -6.28 2.22
CA GLY A 44 -1.91 -7.20 2.95
C GLY A 44 -3.23 -7.44 2.22
N LYS A 45 -4.05 -8.25 2.82
CA LYS A 45 -5.37 -8.56 2.28
C LYS A 45 -6.41 -8.38 3.36
N LEU A 46 -7.44 -7.63 3.05
CA LEU A 46 -8.54 -7.39 3.98
C LEU A 46 -9.81 -7.87 3.29
N GLY A 47 -10.24 -9.10 3.63
CA GLY A 47 -11.34 -9.71 2.92
C GLY A 47 -10.96 -9.98 1.47
N LYS A 48 -11.71 -9.40 0.55
CA LYS A 48 -11.44 -9.54 -0.88
C LYS A 48 -10.53 -8.45 -1.42
N ASN A 49 -10.23 -7.45 -0.59
CA ASN A 49 -9.49 -6.28 -1.05
C ASN A 49 -8.06 -6.34 -0.59
N LEU A 50 -7.19 -5.74 -1.38
CA LEU A 50 -5.81 -5.54 -0.98
C LEU A 50 -5.73 -4.27 -0.14
N ILE A 51 -4.81 -4.26 0.80
CA ILE A 51 -4.59 -3.10 1.66
C ILE A 51 -3.10 -2.91 1.84
N ALA A 52 -2.66 -1.68 1.85
CA ALA A 52 -1.25 -1.37 2.03
C ALA A 52 -1.09 -0.02 2.69
N SER A 53 0.05 0.16 3.34
CA SER A 53 0.44 1.44 3.91
C SER A 53 1.30 2.17 2.89
N ARG A 54 0.94 3.42 2.60
CA ARG A 54 1.70 4.24 1.66
C ARG A 54 3.15 4.40 2.11
N THR A 55 3.34 4.66 3.39
CA THR A 55 4.66 4.82 3.96
C THR A 55 5.47 3.53 3.83
N THR A 56 4.86 2.40 4.14
CA THR A 56 5.52 1.11 4.06
C THR A 56 5.88 0.75 2.61
N LEU A 57 4.97 1.03 1.67
CA LEU A 57 5.24 0.78 0.26
C LEU A 57 6.40 1.65 -0.23
N ARG A 58 6.41 2.90 0.15
CA ARG A 58 7.48 3.81 -0.25
C ARG A 58 8.83 3.33 0.25
N ARG A 59 8.87 2.91 1.51
CA ARG A 59 10.09 2.40 2.11
C ARG A 59 10.58 1.13 1.41
N ALA A 60 9.67 0.22 1.12
CA ALA A 60 10.00 -1.03 0.43
C ALA A 60 10.50 -0.75 -0.99
N THR A 61 9.86 0.20 -1.68
CA THR A 61 10.26 0.56 -3.03
C THR A 61 11.65 1.17 -3.06
N LEU A 62 11.95 2.03 -2.09
CA LEU A 62 13.29 2.61 -1.99
C LEU A 62 14.33 1.53 -1.75
N ALA A 63 14.01 0.55 -0.93
CA ALA A 63 14.94 -0.55 -0.67
C ALA A 63 15.21 -1.38 -1.91
N LEU A 64 14.19 -1.54 -2.78
CA LEU A 64 14.36 -2.30 -4.01
C LEU A 64 15.20 -1.55 -5.05
N THR A 65 15.17 -0.23 -5.01
CA THR A 65 15.85 0.59 -6.02
C THR A 65 17.19 1.13 -5.54
N ALA A 66 17.50 0.97 -4.26
CA ALA A 66 18.74 1.49 -3.69
C ALA A 66 19.98 0.70 -4.10
#